data_1844df156827b03a6608f0da7162dfad
#
_entry.id   1844df156827b03a6608f0da7162dfad
#
_cell.length_a   1.000
_cell.length_b   1.000
_cell.length_c   1.000
_cell.angle_alpha   90.00
_cell.angle_beta   90.00
_cell.angle_gamma   90.00
#
_symmetry.space_group_name_H-M   'P 1'
#
loop_
_entity.id
_entity.type
_entity.pdbx_description
1 polymer ?
#
loop_
_entity_poly.entity_id
_entity_poly.type
_entity_poly.pdbx_seq_one_letter_code
_entity_poly.pdbx_strand_id
1 'polypeptide(L)'
;TELIISRLETMVSYLRAYGYRVIVYTNKNGYTRFLLPSFGEPDEETGLWICSFTNPPLPHKQWSLWQHSHKGRIPGVKGDVDMNTFNGDSTAWSAWLDRVGAEQ
;
A
#
# COMPACT_ATOMS: atom_id res chain seq x y z
N THR A 1 0.06 -4.02 -21.27
CA THR A 1 -0.40 -4.50 -19.97
C THR A 1 0.46 -5.66 -19.46
N GLU A 2 0.66 -6.66 -20.28
CA GLU A 2 1.50 -7.80 -19.91
C GLU A 2 2.95 -7.40 -19.63
N LEU A 3 3.48 -6.45 -20.38
CA LEU A 3 4.83 -5.94 -20.17
C LEU A 3 4.94 -5.21 -18.84
N ILE A 4 3.94 -4.42 -18.49
CA ILE A 4 3.90 -3.70 -17.20
C ILE A 4 3.85 -4.70 -16.05
N ILE A 5 3.01 -5.71 -16.15
CA ILE A 5 2.88 -6.77 -15.15
C ILE A 5 4.22 -7.50 -14.99
N SER A 6 4.83 -7.90 -16.09
CA SER A 6 6.12 -8.59 -16.08
C SER A 6 7.22 -7.77 -15.39
N ARG A 7 7.29 -6.49 -15.70
CA ARG A 7 8.28 -5.60 -15.10
C ARG A 7 8.02 -5.37 -13.62
N LEU A 8 6.76 -5.25 -13.23
CA LEU A 8 6.38 -5.12 -11.83
C LEU A 8 6.76 -6.37 -11.04
N GLU A 9 6.47 -7.54 -11.57
CA GLU A 9 6.85 -8.81 -10.94
C GLU A 9 8.35 -8.93 -10.78
N THR A 10 9.10 -8.57 -11.80
CA THR A 10 10.57 -8.60 -11.76
C THR A 10 11.12 -7.66 -10.68
N MET A 11 10.61 -6.44 -10.63
CA MET A 11 11.05 -5.46 -9.65
C MET A 11 10.75 -5.90 -8.22
N VAL A 12 9.54 -6.38 -7.96
CA VAL A 12 9.14 -6.85 -6.63
C VAL A 12 9.97 -8.06 -6.22
N SER A 13 10.16 -9.02 -7.12
CA SER A 13 10.97 -10.22 -6.85
C SER A 13 12.41 -9.85 -6.53
N TYR A 14 12.98 -8.89 -7.26
CA TYR A 14 14.34 -8.42 -7.04
C TYR A 14 14.48 -7.80 -5.65
N LEU A 15 13.56 -6.91 -5.28
CA LEU A 15 13.60 -6.26 -3.97
C LEU A 15 13.44 -7.26 -2.83
N ARG A 16 12.53 -8.21 -2.98
CA ARG A 16 12.30 -9.24 -1.96
C ARG A 16 13.52 -10.17 -1.81
N ALA A 17 14.22 -10.45 -2.90
CA ALA A 17 15.43 -11.26 -2.85
C ALA A 17 16.54 -10.60 -2.03
N TYR A 18 16.53 -9.28 -1.94
CA TYR A 18 17.46 -8.52 -1.10
C TYR A 18 16.95 -8.30 0.32
N GLY A 19 15.86 -8.92 0.71
CA GLY A 19 15.33 -8.85 2.05
C GLY A 19 14.38 -7.69 2.33
N TYR A 20 14.00 -6.93 1.31
CA TYR A 20 13.06 -5.83 1.46
C TYR A 20 11.63 -6.33 1.49
N ARG A 21 10.83 -5.72 2.35
CA ARG A 21 9.38 -5.83 2.25
C ARG A 21 8.90 -4.80 1.25
N VAL A 22 7.89 -5.15 0.46
CA VAL A 22 7.41 -4.30 -0.61
C VAL A 22 5.98 -3.88 -0.32
N ILE A 23 5.73 -2.57 -0.43
CA ILE A 23 4.38 -2.02 -0.39
C ILE A 23 4.17 -1.28 -1.70
N VAL A 24 3.11 -1.64 -2.42
CA VAL A 24 2.82 -1.02 -3.71
C VAL A 24 1.73 0.02 -3.50
N TYR A 25 2.03 1.26 -3.93
CA TYR A 25 1.09 2.37 -3.92
C TYR A 25 0.39 2.46 -5.26
N THR A 26 -0.94 2.41 -5.24
CA THR A 26 -1.73 2.50 -6.47
C THR A 26 -3.18 2.90 -6.17
N ASN A 27 -3.97 3.12 -7.21
CA ASN A 27 -5.40 3.32 -7.09
C ASN A 27 -6.14 2.00 -7.38
N LYS A 28 -7.48 2.04 -7.28
CA LYS A 28 -8.31 0.85 -7.51
C LYS A 28 -8.09 0.24 -8.90
N ASN A 29 -7.99 1.09 -9.92
CA ASN A 29 -7.80 0.63 -11.28
C ASN A 29 -6.46 -0.05 -11.46
N GLY A 30 -5.39 0.54 -10.93
CA GLY A 30 -4.06 -0.05 -10.99
C GLY A 30 -3.98 -1.38 -10.24
N TYR A 31 -4.63 -1.46 -9.07
CA TYR A 31 -4.71 -2.70 -8.31
C TYR A 31 -5.37 -3.81 -9.13
N THR A 32 -6.55 -3.52 -9.68
CA THR A 32 -7.32 -4.50 -10.44
C THR A 32 -6.61 -4.95 -11.72
N ARG A 33 -5.98 -4.02 -12.43
CA ARG A 33 -5.38 -4.29 -13.73
C ARG A 33 -4.00 -4.92 -13.65
N PHE A 34 -3.21 -4.55 -12.64
CA PHE A 34 -1.79 -4.92 -12.61
C PHE A 34 -1.40 -5.79 -11.43
N LEU A 35 -1.83 -5.43 -10.22
CA LEU A 35 -1.39 -6.15 -9.02
C LEU A 35 -2.16 -7.45 -8.82
N LEU A 36 -3.45 -7.41 -8.91
CA LEU A 36 -4.29 -8.59 -8.66
C LEU A 36 -3.95 -9.75 -9.60
N PRO A 37 -3.78 -9.52 -10.91
CA PRO A 37 -3.36 -10.61 -11.79
C PRO A 37 -1.95 -11.14 -11.51
N SER A 38 -1.04 -10.29 -11.00
CA SER A 38 0.36 -10.66 -10.76
C SER A 38 0.57 -11.35 -9.43
N PHE A 39 0.02 -10.78 -8.36
CA PHE A 39 0.34 -11.18 -6.99
C PHE A 39 -0.84 -11.73 -6.23
N GLY A 40 -2.04 -11.65 -6.81
CA GLY A 40 -3.26 -11.97 -6.08
C GLY A 40 -3.55 -10.92 -5.02
N GLU A 41 -4.19 -11.31 -3.94
CA GLU A 41 -4.53 -10.40 -2.87
C GLU A 41 -3.29 -9.99 -2.07
N PRO A 42 -3.26 -8.76 -1.51
CA PRO A 42 -2.14 -8.32 -0.71
C PRO A 42 -1.91 -9.21 0.51
N ASP A 43 -0.65 -9.38 0.88
CA ASP A 43 -0.26 -10.15 2.05
C ASP A 43 0.86 -9.44 2.81
N GLU A 44 1.48 -10.12 3.78
CA GLU A 44 2.54 -9.52 4.59
C GLU A 44 3.82 -9.26 3.81
N GLU A 45 4.05 -10.00 2.73
CA GLU A 45 5.26 -9.85 1.93
C GLU A 45 5.12 -8.75 0.89
N THR A 46 3.92 -8.59 0.34
CA THR A 46 3.62 -7.54 -0.63
C THR A 46 2.35 -6.84 -0.20
N GLY A 47 2.52 -5.71 0.47
CA GLY A 47 1.41 -4.93 0.98
C GLY A 47 0.84 -3.99 -0.06
N LEU A 48 -0.30 -3.40 0.26
CA LEU A 48 -1.01 -2.48 -0.62
C LEU A 48 -1.27 -1.16 0.10
N TRP A 49 -0.85 -0.08 -0.53
CA TRP A 49 -1.17 1.28 -0.13
C TRP A 49 -2.06 1.88 -1.21
N ILE A 50 -3.35 1.89 -0.94
CA ILE A 50 -4.33 2.23 -1.98
C ILE A 50 -4.82 3.66 -1.88
N CYS A 51 -4.94 4.32 -3.02
CA CYS A 51 -5.47 5.66 -3.15
C CYS A 51 -6.93 5.59 -3.58
N SER A 52 -7.84 6.11 -2.74
CA SER A 52 -9.26 6.22 -3.07
C SER A 52 -9.88 7.34 -2.25
N PHE A 53 -10.39 8.37 -2.92
CA PHE A 53 -10.90 9.57 -2.26
C PHE A 53 -12.41 9.56 -2.00
N THR A 54 -13.08 8.49 -2.31
CA THR A 54 -14.54 8.42 -2.16
C THR A 54 -14.98 7.47 -1.04
N ASN A 55 -14.77 6.18 -1.22
CA ASN A 55 -15.23 5.15 -0.31
C ASN A 55 -14.09 4.23 0.10
N PRO A 56 -14.27 3.42 1.15
CA PRO A 56 -13.29 2.38 1.44
C PRO A 56 -12.92 1.62 0.16
N PRO A 57 -11.61 1.43 -0.09
CA PRO A 57 -11.16 1.05 -1.43
C PRO A 57 -11.52 -0.38 -1.82
N LEU A 58 -11.53 -1.29 -0.86
CA LEU A 58 -11.78 -2.70 -1.14
C LEU A 58 -12.74 -3.26 -0.11
N PRO A 59 -13.70 -4.09 -0.52
CA PRO A 59 -14.74 -4.59 0.38
C PRO A 59 -14.20 -5.50 1.49
N HIS A 60 -13.04 -6.12 1.28
CA HIS A 60 -12.47 -7.08 2.23
C HIS A 60 -11.32 -6.51 3.05
N LYS A 61 -11.07 -5.22 2.98
CA LYS A 61 -10.04 -4.53 3.77
C LYS A 61 -8.66 -5.20 3.69
N GLN A 62 -8.21 -5.50 2.47
CA GLN A 62 -6.95 -6.19 2.24
C GLN A 62 -5.75 -5.24 2.09
N TRP A 63 -6.00 -3.96 2.20
CA TRP A 63 -4.96 -2.93 2.09
C TRP A 63 -4.28 -2.71 3.44
N SER A 64 -3.01 -2.30 3.42
CA SER A 64 -2.27 -1.91 4.62
C SER A 64 -2.52 -0.45 4.96
N LEU A 65 -2.44 0.43 3.97
CA LEU A 65 -2.66 1.86 4.11
C LEU A 65 -3.65 2.33 3.05
N TRP A 66 -4.49 3.26 3.43
CA TRP A 66 -5.49 3.88 2.55
C TRP A 66 -5.29 5.38 2.54
N GLN A 67 -4.88 5.93 1.39
CA GLN A 67 -4.85 7.37 1.19
C GLN A 67 -6.26 7.82 0.81
N HIS A 68 -6.95 8.46 1.75
CA HIS A 68 -8.36 8.80 1.58
C HIS A 68 -8.59 10.27 1.23
N SER A 69 -7.58 11.11 1.30
CA SER A 69 -7.67 12.51 0.93
C SER A 69 -6.30 13.07 0.57
N HIS A 70 -6.27 14.00 -0.38
CA HIS A 70 -5.09 14.81 -0.69
C HIS A 70 -5.33 16.28 -0.33
N LYS A 71 -6.41 16.57 0.38
CA LYS A 71 -6.82 17.92 0.77
C LYS A 71 -6.99 18.08 2.28
N GLY A 72 -6.24 17.29 3.04
CA GLY A 72 -6.27 17.40 4.50
C GLY A 72 -5.58 18.66 4.99
N ARG A 73 -5.92 19.08 6.20
CA ARG A 73 -5.31 20.23 6.83
C ARG A 73 -4.82 19.87 8.22
N ILE A 74 -3.60 20.27 8.53
CA ILE A 74 -2.99 20.04 9.83
C ILE A 74 -2.56 21.37 10.40
N PRO A 75 -2.91 21.68 11.66
CA PRO A 75 -2.47 22.95 12.29
C PRO A 75 -0.95 23.08 12.24
N GLY A 76 -0.49 24.25 11.81
CA GLY A 76 0.94 24.53 11.70
C GLY A 76 1.56 24.17 10.35
N VAL A 77 0.83 23.48 9.48
CA VAL A 77 1.29 23.14 8.15
C VAL A 77 0.53 23.95 7.12
N LYS A 78 1.24 24.62 6.22
CA LYS A 78 0.62 25.38 5.14
C LYS A 78 0.28 24.45 3.99
N GLY A 79 -0.90 24.67 3.41
CA GLY A 79 -1.34 23.92 2.24
C GLY A 79 -1.98 22.58 2.56
N ASP A 80 -2.33 21.88 1.52
CA ASP A 80 -3.00 20.59 1.63
C ASP A 80 -1.99 19.46 1.89
N VAL A 81 -2.40 18.48 2.66
CA VAL A 81 -1.59 17.31 2.96
C VAL A 81 -2.39 16.05 2.67
N ASP A 82 -1.66 14.99 2.36
CA ASP A 82 -2.27 13.68 2.17
C ASP A 82 -2.67 13.09 3.53
N MET A 83 -3.84 12.47 3.56
CA MET A 83 -4.36 11.82 4.76
C MET A 83 -4.50 10.33 4.51
N ASN A 84 -3.94 9.53 5.41
CA ASN A 84 -3.92 8.08 5.30
C ASN A 84 -4.48 7.41 6.54
N THR A 85 -5.03 6.22 6.34
CA THR A 85 -5.53 5.38 7.43
C THR A 85 -4.84 4.01 7.34
N PHE A 86 -4.33 3.53 8.47
CA PHE A 86 -3.81 2.18 8.58
C PHE A 86 -4.95 1.20 8.82
N ASN A 87 -4.87 0.02 8.20
CA ASN A 87 -5.89 -1.02 8.37
C ASN A 87 -5.62 -1.81 9.64
N GLY A 88 -6.04 -1.29 10.77
CA GLY A 88 -5.85 -1.95 12.06
C GLY A 88 -5.93 -0.96 13.21
N ASP A 89 -5.86 -1.48 14.43
CA ASP A 89 -5.82 -0.65 15.63
C ASP A 89 -4.37 -0.30 16.02
N SER A 90 -4.19 0.36 17.16
CA SER A 90 -2.86 0.79 17.60
C SER A 90 -1.94 -0.38 17.90
N THR A 91 -2.48 -1.49 18.36
CA THR A 91 -1.68 -2.70 18.60
C THR A 91 -1.17 -3.29 17.27
N ALA A 92 -2.06 -3.39 16.28
CA ALA A 92 -1.67 -3.85 14.94
C ALA A 92 -0.67 -2.89 14.29
N TRP A 93 -0.83 -1.60 14.48
CA TRP A 93 0.09 -0.59 13.98
C TRP A 93 1.49 -0.78 14.57
N SER A 94 1.58 -0.95 15.88
CA SER A 94 2.87 -1.17 16.54
C SER A 94 3.55 -2.45 16.06
N ALA A 95 2.80 -3.54 15.90
CA ALA A 95 3.33 -4.80 15.39
C ALA A 95 3.82 -4.65 13.95
N TRP A 96 3.09 -3.91 13.14
CA TRP A 96 3.48 -3.65 11.74
C TRP A 96 4.77 -2.83 11.66
N LEU A 97 4.90 -1.79 12.50
CA LEU A 97 6.11 -0.98 12.55
C LEU A 97 7.32 -1.81 13.00
N ASP A 98 7.15 -2.69 13.97
CA ASP A 98 8.23 -3.56 14.43
C ASP A 98 8.72 -4.49 13.33
N ARG A 99 7.80 -5.07 12.55
CA ARG A 99 8.17 -5.93 11.42
C ARG A 99 8.92 -5.15 10.35
N VAL A 100 8.46 -3.96 10.02
CA VAL A 100 9.11 -3.11 9.01
C VAL A 100 10.46 -2.62 9.52
N GLY A 101 10.54 -2.19 10.77
CA GLY A 101 11.77 -1.70 11.38
C GLY A 101 12.83 -2.76 11.58
N ALA A 102 12.43 -4.00 11.83
CA ALA A 102 13.36 -5.11 12.06
C ALA A 102 14.24 -5.41 10.84
N GLU A 103 13.89 -4.91 9.69
CA GLU A 103 14.62 -5.15 8.44
C GLU A 103 15.61 -4.03 8.10
N GLN A 104 15.72 -3.07 8.98
CA GLN A 104 16.70 -1.99 8.83
C GLN A 104 17.99 -2.32 9.65
#